data_c6fddcfb6da9489c739d45fc0a5d8677
#
_entry.id   c6fddcfb6da9489c739d45fc0a5d8677
#
_cell.length_a   1.000
_cell.length_b   1.000
_cell.length_c   1.000
_cell.angle_alpha   90.00
_cell.angle_beta   90.00
_cell.angle_gamma   90.00
#
_symmetry.space_group_name_H-M   'P 1'
#
loop_
_entity.id
_entity.type
_entity.pdbx_description
1 polymer ?
#
loop_
_entity_poly.entity_id
_entity_poly.type
_entity_poly.pdbx_seq_one_letter_code
_entity_poly.pdbx_strand_id
1 'polypeptide(L)'
;SGENFVDLVCTHTYEEGDRIVLETDEKNIHVHLQVDDALGDAFVYITDNVSYYVPFGEKRISMSPKVFSGNKHYLYAEVAREDEITAYRNLALNPADQHMDVPCYPHATANVETRGGSVFAAKNAIDGVRANRSHGEWPYESWGINMQDDAALKLDFGRPVLADKIVLYTRSDFPHDNWWQQVMIRFSDGSEQEFCLEKSSRAHVLPIPEKEIIWLELCNLIKAEDPSPFPALSQIEVYGRVKR
;
A
#
# COMPACT_ATOMS: atom_id res chain seq x y z
N SER A 1 -2.60 28.28 2.16
CA SER A 1 -1.33 28.06 1.43
C SER A 1 -0.15 28.35 2.34
N GLY A 2 0.94 27.64 2.16
CA GLY A 2 2.18 27.79 2.93
C GLY A 2 3.39 27.46 2.07
N GLU A 3 4.56 27.89 2.49
CA GLU A 3 5.85 27.53 1.90
C GLU A 3 6.38 26.30 2.66
N ASN A 4 6.60 25.18 1.97
CA ASN A 4 7.06 23.88 2.50
C ASN A 4 6.14 23.19 3.52
N PHE A 5 5.19 23.87 4.10
CA PHE A 5 4.21 23.33 5.03
C PHE A 5 2.86 24.04 4.89
N VAL A 6 1.80 23.27 4.86
CA VAL A 6 0.42 23.76 4.92
C VAL A 6 -0.40 22.83 5.78
N ASP A 7 -1.26 23.41 6.60
CA ASP A 7 -2.25 22.68 7.38
C ASP A 7 -3.65 23.25 7.21
N LEU A 8 -4.63 22.42 7.54
CA LEU A 8 -6.04 22.75 7.50
C LEU A 8 -6.78 22.06 8.64
N VAL A 9 -7.43 22.86 9.47
CA VAL A 9 -8.48 22.36 10.36
C VAL A 9 -9.81 22.44 9.61
N CYS A 10 -10.26 21.31 9.12
CA CYS A 10 -11.52 21.19 8.39
C CYS A 10 -12.66 20.91 9.37
N THR A 11 -13.68 21.80 9.40
CA THR A 11 -14.89 21.66 10.22
C THR A 11 -16.08 21.27 9.35
N HIS A 12 -15.95 20.17 8.65
CA HIS A 12 -16.93 19.68 7.69
C HIS A 12 -17.24 18.19 7.97
N THR A 13 -18.52 17.83 7.88
CA THR A 13 -18.87 16.41 7.83
C THR A 13 -18.83 15.99 6.38
N TYR A 14 -17.91 15.08 6.05
CA TYR A 14 -17.73 14.64 4.67
C TYR A 14 -19.00 14.02 4.09
N GLU A 15 -19.24 14.31 2.81
CA GLU A 15 -20.35 13.77 1.99
C GLU A 15 -19.78 12.99 0.80
N GLU A 16 -20.61 12.13 0.22
CA GLU A 16 -20.20 11.34 -0.95
C GLU A 16 -19.89 12.27 -2.13
N GLY A 17 -18.69 12.09 -2.70
CA GLY A 17 -18.16 12.96 -3.77
C GLY A 17 -17.16 14.00 -3.29
N ASP A 18 -17.00 14.16 -1.97
CA ASP A 18 -15.98 15.07 -1.42
C ASP A 18 -14.58 14.58 -1.76
N ARG A 19 -13.68 15.54 -1.93
CA ARG A 19 -12.27 15.28 -2.18
C ARG A 19 -11.39 16.31 -1.48
N ILE A 20 -10.22 15.84 -1.06
CA ILE A 20 -9.14 16.67 -0.53
C ILE A 20 -8.14 16.88 -1.66
N VAL A 21 -7.78 18.11 -1.95
CA VAL A 21 -6.85 18.44 -3.04
C VAL A 21 -5.61 19.11 -2.46
N LEU A 22 -4.45 18.51 -2.72
CA LEU A 22 -3.16 19.15 -2.52
C LEU A 22 -2.70 19.72 -3.87
N GLU A 23 -2.63 21.04 -3.95
CA GLU A 23 -2.03 21.75 -5.09
C GLU A 23 -0.60 22.17 -4.71
N THR A 24 0.34 21.95 -5.60
CA THR A 24 1.75 22.29 -5.41
C THR A 24 2.35 22.91 -6.65
N ASP A 25 3.17 23.93 -6.47
CA ASP A 25 3.94 24.55 -7.56
C ASP A 25 5.12 23.67 -8.00
N GLU A 26 5.59 22.79 -7.11
CA GLU A 26 6.67 21.87 -7.39
C GLU A 26 6.14 20.45 -7.67
N LYS A 27 6.76 19.77 -8.61
CA LYS A 27 6.47 18.38 -8.96
C LYS A 27 7.69 17.50 -8.67
N ASN A 28 7.45 16.20 -8.57
CA ASN A 28 8.51 15.22 -8.30
C ASN A 28 9.19 15.45 -6.94
N ILE A 29 8.41 15.69 -5.91
CA ILE A 29 8.85 15.94 -4.54
C ILE A 29 8.36 14.89 -3.56
N HIS A 30 9.08 14.74 -2.45
CA HIS A 30 8.63 13.93 -1.32
C HIS A 30 7.90 14.82 -0.33
N VAL A 31 6.77 14.32 0.15
CA VAL A 31 5.95 15.02 1.14
C VAL A 31 5.47 14.05 2.23
N HIS A 32 5.30 14.59 3.41
CA HIS A 32 4.42 14.05 4.43
C HIS A 32 3.01 14.52 4.11
N LEU A 33 2.08 13.60 3.97
CA LEU A 33 0.69 13.89 3.62
C LEU A 33 -0.25 13.25 4.63
N GLN A 34 -1.00 14.06 5.36
CA GLN A 34 -2.09 13.61 6.22
C GLN A 34 -3.43 14.08 5.66
N VAL A 35 -4.19 13.16 5.08
CA VAL A 35 -5.52 13.43 4.54
C VAL A 35 -6.63 13.29 5.58
N ASP A 36 -6.34 12.63 6.70
CA ASP A 36 -7.21 12.50 7.88
C ASP A 36 -6.37 12.09 9.09
N ASP A 37 -6.63 12.68 10.25
CA ASP A 37 -5.87 12.42 11.48
C ASP A 37 -6.01 10.98 12.00
N ALA A 38 -7.08 10.26 11.65
CA ALA A 38 -7.26 8.87 12.01
C ALA A 38 -6.62 7.89 11.00
N LEU A 39 -6.24 8.35 9.82
CA LEU A 39 -5.46 7.57 8.86
C LEU A 39 -3.96 7.63 9.15
N GLY A 40 -3.50 8.76 9.67
CA GLY A 40 -2.11 9.03 9.97
C GLY A 40 -1.33 9.64 8.79
N ASP A 41 -0.05 9.83 9.02
CA ASP A 41 0.89 10.42 8.08
C ASP A 41 1.34 9.39 7.02
N ALA A 42 1.33 9.82 5.75
CA ALA A 42 1.86 9.08 4.62
C ALA A 42 3.11 9.80 4.08
N PHE A 43 4.26 9.14 4.11
CA PHE A 43 5.49 9.64 3.49
C PHE A 43 5.52 9.22 2.03
N VAL A 44 5.14 10.13 1.13
CA VAL A 44 4.89 9.83 -0.28
C VAL A 44 5.74 10.67 -1.23
N TYR A 45 5.89 10.18 -2.46
CA TYR A 45 6.44 10.92 -3.59
C TYR A 45 5.31 11.32 -4.52
N ILE A 46 5.19 12.59 -4.82
CA ILE A 46 4.14 13.11 -5.70
C ILE A 46 4.74 13.66 -6.98
N THR A 47 4.09 13.35 -8.11
CA THR A 47 4.53 13.78 -9.45
C THR A 47 3.67 14.91 -10.03
N ASP A 48 2.52 15.17 -9.40
CA ASP A 48 1.60 16.26 -9.75
C ASP A 48 0.70 16.57 -8.55
N ASN A 49 -0.25 17.48 -8.70
CA ASN A 49 -1.30 17.75 -7.72
C ASN A 49 -2.03 16.46 -7.34
N VAL A 50 -2.31 16.27 -6.07
CA VAL A 50 -2.96 15.07 -5.55
C VAL A 50 -4.43 15.36 -5.25
N SER A 51 -5.33 14.57 -5.82
CA SER A 51 -6.74 14.54 -5.43
C SER A 51 -7.04 13.27 -4.67
N TYR A 52 -7.36 13.39 -3.40
CA TYR A 52 -7.78 12.28 -2.56
C TYR A 52 -9.31 12.26 -2.46
N TYR A 53 -9.93 11.22 -3.00
CA TYR A 53 -11.38 11.05 -2.94
C TYR A 53 -11.78 10.38 -1.64
N VAL A 54 -12.59 11.07 -0.83
CA VAL A 54 -13.06 10.55 0.45
C VAL A 54 -13.94 9.32 0.21
N PRO A 55 -13.56 8.13 0.71
CA PRO A 55 -14.34 6.91 0.46
C PRO A 55 -15.61 6.86 1.30
N PHE A 56 -16.68 6.33 0.71
CA PHE A 56 -17.97 6.13 1.36
C PHE A 56 -18.51 4.72 1.14
N GLY A 57 -19.44 4.31 1.99
CA GLY A 57 -20.10 3.01 1.89
C GLY A 57 -19.08 1.86 1.87
N GLU A 58 -19.23 0.97 0.91
CA GLU A 58 -18.36 -0.21 0.76
C GLU A 58 -16.88 0.16 0.53
N LYS A 59 -16.60 1.31 -0.10
CA LYS A 59 -15.21 1.75 -0.32
C LYS A 59 -14.47 2.10 0.97
N ARG A 60 -15.21 2.36 2.07
CA ARG A 60 -14.66 2.76 3.37
C ARG A 60 -14.44 1.60 4.33
N ILE A 61 -15.09 0.45 4.14
CA ILE A 61 -15.03 -0.66 5.10
C ILE A 61 -13.65 -1.32 5.23
N SER A 62 -12.75 -1.07 4.28
CA SER A 62 -11.34 -1.46 4.37
C SER A 62 -10.48 -0.48 5.20
N MET A 63 -11.08 0.53 5.81
CA MET A 63 -10.38 1.53 6.62
C MET A 63 -10.95 1.57 8.04
N SER A 64 -10.17 2.09 8.98
CA SER A 64 -10.67 2.31 10.34
C SER A 64 -12.00 3.10 10.30
N PRO A 65 -13.02 2.70 11.05
CA PRO A 65 -14.30 3.43 11.09
C PRO A 65 -14.15 4.87 11.62
N LYS A 66 -13.00 5.22 12.18
CA LYS A 66 -12.69 6.59 12.64
C LYS A 66 -12.24 7.50 11.50
N VAL A 67 -11.65 6.94 10.43
CA VAL A 67 -11.15 7.71 9.28
C VAL A 67 -12.32 8.43 8.61
N PHE A 68 -12.18 9.73 8.33
CA PHE A 68 -13.21 10.59 7.76
C PHE A 68 -14.53 10.63 8.54
N SER A 69 -14.50 10.37 9.86
CA SER A 69 -15.69 10.39 10.69
C SER A 69 -15.77 11.66 11.56
N GLY A 70 -17.00 12.12 11.80
CA GLY A 70 -17.21 13.34 12.58
C GLY A 70 -17.23 14.60 11.72
N ASN A 71 -16.94 15.74 12.33
CA ASN A 71 -17.03 17.05 11.68
C ASN A 71 -15.83 17.94 11.98
N LYS A 72 -14.71 17.36 12.41
CA LYS A 72 -13.48 18.11 12.71
C LYS A 72 -12.28 17.24 12.38
N HIS A 73 -11.51 17.67 11.40
CA HIS A 73 -10.38 16.92 10.84
C HIS A 73 -9.15 17.83 10.80
N TYR A 74 -7.99 17.24 11.02
CA TYR A 74 -6.72 17.93 10.87
C TYR A 74 -5.94 17.31 9.72
N LEU A 75 -5.72 18.11 8.68
CA LEU A 75 -5.01 17.74 7.47
C LEU A 75 -3.74 18.56 7.37
N TYR A 76 -2.68 17.98 6.81
CA TYR A 76 -1.49 18.74 6.48
C TYR A 76 -0.72 18.12 5.30
N ALA A 77 0.13 18.94 4.71
CA ALA A 77 1.19 18.50 3.82
C ALA A 77 2.48 19.25 4.16
N GLU A 78 3.60 18.56 4.21
CA GLU A 78 4.93 19.09 4.50
C GLU A 78 5.95 18.51 3.52
N VAL A 79 6.78 19.37 2.93
CA VAL A 79 7.89 18.92 2.09
C VAL A 79 8.90 18.19 2.96
N ALA A 80 9.24 16.96 2.58
CA ALA A 80 10.14 16.13 3.35
C ALA A 80 11.59 16.64 3.32
N ARG A 81 12.29 16.46 4.43
CA ARG A 81 13.71 16.83 4.54
C ARG A 81 14.61 15.80 3.87
N GLU A 82 15.78 16.22 3.42
CA GLU A 82 16.76 15.37 2.72
C GLU A 82 17.20 14.14 3.55
N ASP A 83 17.32 14.30 4.86
CA ASP A 83 17.69 13.20 5.77
C ASP A 83 16.57 12.15 5.87
N GLU A 84 15.31 12.54 5.80
CA GLU A 84 14.15 11.64 5.76
C GLU A 84 14.04 10.92 4.42
N ILE A 85 14.27 11.64 3.31
CA ILE A 85 14.22 11.10 1.96
C ILE A 85 15.24 9.98 1.80
N THR A 86 16.45 10.18 2.30
CA THR A 86 17.58 9.24 2.14
C THR A 86 17.67 8.18 3.22
N ALA A 87 16.82 8.23 4.24
CA ALA A 87 16.77 7.24 5.31
C ALA A 87 16.42 5.85 4.80
N TYR A 88 17.05 4.83 5.37
CA TYR A 88 16.69 3.44 5.13
C TYR A 88 15.35 3.13 5.82
N ARG A 89 14.34 2.76 5.03
CA ARG A 89 12.99 2.55 5.54
C ARG A 89 12.17 1.57 4.68
N ASN A 90 10.97 1.28 5.11
CA ASN A 90 9.96 0.64 4.25
C ASN A 90 9.50 1.66 3.19
N LEU A 91 9.89 1.43 1.95
CA LEU A 91 9.56 2.28 0.78
C LEU A 91 8.16 2.01 0.22
N ALA A 92 7.52 0.91 0.66
CA ALA A 92 6.22 0.48 0.17
C ALA A 92 5.05 1.06 1.00
N LEU A 93 5.31 1.64 2.18
CA LEU A 93 4.23 2.10 3.07
C LEU A 93 3.53 3.34 2.50
N ASN A 94 2.23 3.22 2.24
CA ASN A 94 1.37 4.33 1.88
C ASN A 94 -0.08 4.11 2.39
N PRO A 95 -0.41 4.52 3.62
CA PRO A 95 -1.76 4.40 4.13
C PRO A 95 -2.78 5.29 3.38
N ALA A 96 -2.30 6.29 2.63
CA ALA A 96 -3.14 7.16 1.79
C ALA A 96 -3.26 6.70 0.34
N ASP A 97 -2.83 5.46 0.01
CA ASP A 97 -2.99 4.94 -1.34
C ASP A 97 -4.47 4.79 -1.73
N GLN A 98 -4.76 5.04 -3.00
CA GLN A 98 -6.11 4.98 -3.54
C GLN A 98 -6.23 3.88 -4.60
N HIS A 99 -7.42 3.38 -4.81
CA HIS A 99 -7.71 2.33 -5.79
C HIS A 99 -7.67 2.80 -7.25
N MET A 100 -7.48 4.07 -7.50
CA MET A 100 -7.40 4.66 -8.84
C MET A 100 -5.98 5.10 -9.15
N ASP A 101 -5.69 5.32 -10.42
CA ASP A 101 -4.43 5.90 -10.87
C ASP A 101 -4.29 7.32 -10.31
N VAL A 102 -3.24 7.54 -9.52
CA VAL A 102 -2.98 8.80 -8.83
C VAL A 102 -1.49 9.16 -8.91
N PRO A 103 -1.13 10.44 -8.95
CA PRO A 103 0.26 10.89 -9.00
C PRO A 103 0.92 10.87 -7.60
N CYS A 104 0.67 9.83 -6.82
CA CYS A 104 1.10 9.69 -5.41
C CYS A 104 1.63 8.28 -5.18
N TYR A 105 2.90 8.16 -4.80
CA TYR A 105 3.64 6.91 -4.70
C TYR A 105 4.25 6.69 -3.31
N PRO A 106 4.44 5.43 -2.88
CA PRO A 106 4.21 4.18 -3.62
C PRO A 106 2.73 3.95 -3.93
N HIS A 107 2.45 3.27 -5.05
CA HIS A 107 1.09 2.95 -5.48
C HIS A 107 0.99 1.46 -5.82
N ALA A 108 -0.03 0.78 -5.30
CA ALA A 108 -0.27 -0.63 -5.53
C ALA A 108 -1.44 -0.86 -6.48
N THR A 109 -1.22 -1.68 -7.50
CA THR A 109 -2.24 -2.13 -8.44
C THR A 109 -2.20 -3.65 -8.60
N ALA A 110 -3.29 -4.26 -9.04
CA ALA A 110 -3.32 -5.69 -9.34
C ALA A 110 -4.17 -5.95 -10.59
N ASN A 111 -3.87 -7.06 -11.28
CA ASN A 111 -4.68 -7.50 -12.42
C ASN A 111 -6.01 -8.13 -11.97
N VAL A 112 -6.14 -8.49 -10.70
CA VAL A 112 -7.34 -9.06 -10.10
C VAL A 112 -7.46 -8.71 -8.63
N GLU A 113 -8.69 -8.49 -8.19
CA GLU A 113 -9.07 -8.28 -6.79
C GLU A 113 -10.36 -9.07 -6.51
N THR A 114 -10.44 -9.70 -5.36
CA THR A 114 -11.60 -10.55 -5.03
C THR A 114 -12.90 -9.73 -5.07
N ARG A 115 -13.77 -10.09 -6.00
CA ARG A 115 -15.09 -9.45 -6.25
C ARG A 115 -15.03 -7.95 -6.52
N GLY A 116 -13.86 -7.38 -6.78
CA GLY A 116 -13.68 -5.93 -6.89
C GLY A 116 -14.01 -5.16 -5.61
N GLY A 117 -14.05 -5.84 -4.46
CA GLY A 117 -14.42 -5.23 -3.17
C GLY A 117 -13.24 -4.54 -2.50
N SER A 118 -13.50 -3.42 -1.83
CA SER A 118 -12.47 -2.59 -1.19
C SER A 118 -11.62 -3.35 -0.15
N VAL A 119 -12.21 -4.32 0.54
CA VAL A 119 -11.53 -5.14 1.56
C VAL A 119 -10.49 -6.11 1.00
N PHE A 120 -10.46 -6.28 -0.34
CA PHE A 120 -9.50 -7.15 -1.02
C PHE A 120 -8.69 -6.42 -2.10
N ALA A 121 -8.68 -5.10 -2.07
CA ALA A 121 -7.96 -4.26 -3.02
C ALA A 121 -6.44 -4.31 -2.83
N ALA A 122 -5.68 -4.10 -3.90
CA ALA A 122 -4.22 -4.11 -3.90
C ALA A 122 -3.62 -3.09 -2.91
N LYS A 123 -4.21 -1.90 -2.79
CA LYS A 123 -3.78 -0.85 -1.88
C LYS A 123 -3.70 -1.30 -0.40
N ASN A 124 -4.52 -2.27 0.00
CA ASN A 124 -4.51 -2.79 1.36
C ASN A 124 -3.19 -3.51 1.70
N ALA A 125 -2.46 -3.97 0.68
CA ALA A 125 -1.17 -4.62 0.88
C ALA A 125 -0.03 -3.65 1.23
N ILE A 126 -0.27 -2.34 1.25
CA ILE A 126 0.75 -1.31 1.55
C ILE A 126 0.29 -0.27 2.59
N ASP A 127 -0.86 -0.47 3.23
CA ASP A 127 -1.45 0.46 4.20
C ASP A 127 -0.83 0.40 5.61
N GLY A 128 -0.01 -0.61 5.90
CA GLY A 128 0.66 -0.82 7.18
C GLY A 128 -0.11 -1.70 8.16
N VAL A 129 -1.32 -2.16 7.81
CA VAL A 129 -2.12 -3.05 8.66
C VAL A 129 -1.70 -4.50 8.43
N ARG A 130 -1.44 -5.24 9.51
CA ARG A 130 -0.92 -6.63 9.47
C ARG A 130 -1.79 -7.60 10.24
N ALA A 131 -2.99 -7.17 10.67
CA ALA A 131 -3.89 -8.04 11.40
C ALA A 131 -4.45 -9.12 10.46
N ASN A 132 -4.39 -10.40 10.86
CA ASN A 132 -4.69 -11.54 9.99
C ASN A 132 -5.47 -12.67 10.67
N ARG A 133 -6.07 -12.42 11.84
CA ARG A 133 -6.87 -13.42 12.55
C ARG A 133 -8.31 -13.56 12.02
N SER A 134 -8.66 -12.79 11.01
CA SER A 134 -9.94 -12.83 10.30
C SER A 134 -9.71 -12.31 8.87
N HIS A 135 -10.79 -12.11 8.10
CA HIS A 135 -10.75 -11.52 6.77
C HIS A 135 -11.97 -10.63 6.54
N GLY A 136 -11.84 -9.63 5.67
CA GLY A 136 -12.91 -8.72 5.29
C GLY A 136 -12.64 -7.30 5.74
N GLU A 137 -13.57 -6.73 6.54
CA GLU A 137 -13.50 -5.34 6.99
C GLU A 137 -12.26 -5.06 7.87
N TRP A 138 -11.86 -3.79 7.93
CA TRP A 138 -10.77 -3.34 8.78
C TRP A 138 -10.88 -3.92 10.21
N PRO A 139 -9.81 -4.38 10.82
CA PRO A 139 -8.40 -4.35 10.39
C PRO A 139 -7.93 -5.65 9.69
N TYR A 140 -8.81 -6.36 9.02
CA TYR A 140 -8.54 -7.66 8.39
C TYR A 140 -8.62 -7.63 6.87
N GLU A 141 -8.45 -6.45 6.28
CA GLU A 141 -8.30 -6.25 4.85
C GLU A 141 -7.01 -6.87 4.33
N SER A 142 -6.97 -7.13 3.04
CA SER A 142 -5.83 -7.75 2.38
C SER A 142 -5.95 -7.58 0.86
N TRP A 143 -4.92 -7.93 0.09
CA TRP A 143 -5.11 -8.21 -1.32
C TRP A 143 -5.55 -9.66 -1.53
N GLY A 144 -6.70 -9.86 -2.16
CA GLY A 144 -7.29 -11.16 -2.45
C GLY A 144 -7.32 -11.44 -3.95
N ILE A 145 -6.85 -12.62 -4.37
CA ILE A 145 -6.61 -12.99 -5.77
C ILE A 145 -7.82 -13.58 -6.51
N ASN A 146 -9.01 -13.59 -5.89
CA ASN A 146 -10.23 -14.14 -6.49
C ASN A 146 -10.07 -15.56 -7.07
N MET A 147 -9.25 -16.41 -6.45
CA MET A 147 -8.87 -17.77 -6.90
C MET A 147 -8.18 -17.81 -8.29
N GLN A 148 -7.64 -16.71 -8.76
CA GLN A 148 -7.02 -16.59 -10.07
C GLN A 148 -5.54 -17.01 -9.99
N ASP A 149 -5.11 -17.93 -10.85
CA ASP A 149 -3.75 -18.50 -10.79
C ASP A 149 -2.70 -17.56 -11.43
N ASP A 150 -3.11 -16.65 -12.33
CA ASP A 150 -2.27 -15.61 -12.94
C ASP A 150 -2.35 -14.25 -12.23
N ALA A 151 -2.79 -14.26 -10.97
CA ALA A 151 -2.86 -13.06 -10.17
C ALA A 151 -1.47 -12.43 -9.98
N ALA A 152 -1.40 -11.11 -10.14
CA ALA A 152 -0.18 -10.33 -9.96
C ALA A 152 -0.50 -8.98 -9.29
N LEU A 153 0.35 -8.59 -8.34
CA LEU A 153 0.32 -7.29 -7.69
C LEU A 153 1.56 -6.50 -8.06
N LYS A 154 1.38 -5.33 -8.65
CA LYS A 154 2.45 -4.39 -8.96
C LYS A 154 2.51 -3.29 -7.92
N LEU A 155 3.70 -3.04 -7.42
CA LEU A 155 4.04 -1.90 -6.57
C LEU A 155 4.95 -0.95 -7.36
N ASP A 156 4.46 0.25 -7.62
CA ASP A 156 5.18 1.30 -8.32
C ASP A 156 5.67 2.35 -7.30
N PHE A 157 6.95 2.72 -7.40
CA PHE A 157 7.56 3.73 -6.53
C PHE A 157 7.54 5.13 -7.15
N GLY A 158 7.12 5.26 -8.42
CA GLY A 158 7.12 6.54 -9.17
C GLY A 158 8.48 7.12 -9.47
N ARG A 159 9.55 6.51 -8.94
CA ARG A 159 10.95 6.94 -9.03
C ARG A 159 11.91 5.78 -8.80
N PRO A 160 13.20 5.91 -9.19
CA PRO A 160 14.22 4.94 -8.82
C PRO A 160 14.46 4.88 -7.30
N VAL A 161 14.50 3.66 -6.77
CA VAL A 161 14.85 3.35 -5.38
C VAL A 161 15.90 2.25 -5.34
N LEU A 162 16.70 2.21 -4.28
CA LEU A 162 17.65 1.13 -4.00
C LEU A 162 17.02 0.21 -2.95
N ALA A 163 16.65 -0.99 -3.34
CA ALA A 163 16.01 -1.98 -2.47
C ALA A 163 16.92 -3.18 -2.22
N ASP A 164 16.94 -3.69 -0.99
CA ASP A 164 17.75 -4.85 -0.59
C ASP A 164 16.98 -5.92 0.21
N LYS A 165 15.71 -5.67 0.52
CA LYS A 165 14.91 -6.59 1.30
C LYS A 165 13.42 -6.41 1.03
N ILE A 166 12.71 -7.53 0.87
CA ILE A 166 11.24 -7.58 0.80
C ILE A 166 10.73 -8.35 2.01
N VAL A 167 9.60 -7.95 2.55
CA VAL A 167 8.91 -8.68 3.61
C VAL A 167 7.46 -8.89 3.21
N LEU A 168 7.00 -10.14 3.25
CA LEU A 168 5.63 -10.49 2.95
C LEU A 168 4.93 -10.98 4.23
N TYR A 169 3.68 -10.55 4.40
CA TYR A 169 2.77 -11.05 5.43
C TYR A 169 1.56 -11.67 4.73
N THR A 170 1.47 -12.98 4.76
CA THR A 170 0.35 -13.71 4.19
C THR A 170 -0.70 -13.99 5.25
N ARG A 171 -1.95 -14.07 4.85
CA ARG A 171 -3.03 -14.48 5.73
C ARG A 171 -3.18 -16.01 5.68
N SER A 172 -2.60 -16.69 6.64
CA SER A 172 -2.55 -18.16 6.68
C SER A 172 -3.04 -18.77 8.00
N ASP A 173 -3.47 -17.95 8.94
CA ASP A 173 -3.86 -18.39 10.30
C ASP A 173 -5.36 -18.64 10.45
N PHE A 174 -6.17 -18.13 9.53
CA PHE A 174 -7.62 -18.31 9.60
C PHE A 174 -8.02 -19.68 9.02
N PRO A 175 -8.99 -20.39 9.60
CA PRO A 175 -9.28 -21.78 9.24
C PRO A 175 -9.62 -22.06 7.78
N HIS A 176 -10.04 -21.07 7.01
CA HIS A 176 -10.33 -21.21 5.58
C HIS A 176 -9.38 -20.45 4.67
N ASP A 177 -8.26 -19.98 5.17
CA ASP A 177 -7.23 -19.37 4.36
C ASP A 177 -6.22 -20.42 3.89
N ASN A 178 -5.85 -20.33 2.62
CA ASN A 178 -4.71 -21.02 2.05
C ASN A 178 -3.46 -20.14 2.17
N TRP A 179 -2.35 -20.58 1.64
CA TRP A 179 -1.09 -19.84 1.61
C TRP A 179 -0.32 -20.17 0.32
N TRP A 180 0.60 -19.30 -0.07
CA TRP A 180 1.49 -19.58 -1.19
C TRP A 180 2.75 -20.26 -0.66
N GLN A 181 3.07 -21.44 -1.20
CA GLN A 181 4.33 -22.13 -0.91
C GLN A 181 5.49 -21.56 -1.72
N GLN A 182 5.21 -20.86 -2.82
CA GLN A 182 6.18 -20.22 -3.67
C GLN A 182 5.59 -18.97 -4.31
N VAL A 183 6.41 -17.95 -4.44
CA VAL A 183 6.10 -16.70 -5.11
C VAL A 183 7.28 -16.24 -5.94
N MET A 184 7.02 -15.44 -6.96
CA MET A 184 8.05 -14.77 -7.74
C MET A 184 7.94 -13.26 -7.58
N ILE A 185 9.07 -12.60 -7.44
CA ILE A 185 9.19 -11.15 -7.54
C ILE A 185 9.91 -10.83 -8.83
N ARG A 186 9.26 -10.06 -9.68
CA ARG A 186 9.79 -9.51 -10.91
C ARG A 186 10.13 -8.04 -10.69
N PHE A 187 11.27 -7.58 -11.17
CA PHE A 187 11.76 -6.22 -10.95
C PHE A 187 11.84 -5.43 -12.25
N SER A 188 11.79 -4.11 -12.14
CA SER A 188 11.87 -3.20 -13.29
C SER A 188 13.21 -3.24 -14.04
N ASP A 189 14.27 -3.80 -13.45
CA ASP A 189 15.56 -4.05 -14.10
C ASP A 189 15.55 -5.30 -15.00
N GLY A 190 14.40 -5.99 -15.08
CA GLY A 190 14.19 -7.23 -15.86
C GLY A 190 14.63 -8.49 -15.13
N SER A 191 15.15 -8.39 -13.91
CA SER A 191 15.49 -9.57 -13.11
C SER A 191 14.26 -10.15 -12.41
N GLU A 192 14.32 -11.45 -12.12
CA GLU A 192 13.28 -12.17 -11.37
C GLU A 192 13.94 -12.94 -10.23
N GLN A 193 13.22 -13.11 -9.14
CA GLN A 193 13.66 -13.93 -8.02
C GLN A 193 12.50 -14.69 -7.41
N GLU A 194 12.70 -16.00 -7.27
CA GLU A 194 11.74 -16.93 -6.69
C GLU A 194 12.02 -17.11 -5.21
N PHE A 195 10.95 -17.22 -4.41
CA PHE A 195 11.02 -17.45 -2.97
C PHE A 195 10.04 -18.53 -2.54
N CYS A 196 10.52 -19.44 -1.69
CA CYS A 196 9.66 -20.37 -0.96
C CYS A 196 9.17 -19.70 0.33
N LEU A 197 7.90 -19.87 0.63
CA LEU A 197 7.27 -19.39 1.86
C LEU A 197 6.89 -20.58 2.74
N GLU A 198 6.66 -20.31 4.01
CA GLU A 198 6.12 -21.28 4.96
C GLU A 198 4.64 -20.97 5.25
N LYS A 199 3.89 -21.94 5.78
CA LYS A 199 2.54 -21.68 6.29
C LYS A 199 2.64 -20.86 7.58
N SER A 200 2.68 -19.55 7.44
CA SER A 200 2.84 -18.62 8.56
C SER A 200 2.26 -17.25 8.21
N SER A 201 1.63 -16.62 9.19
CA SER A 201 1.23 -15.22 9.16
C SER A 201 2.31 -14.26 9.64
N ARG A 202 3.47 -14.79 10.07
CA ARG A 202 4.62 -13.97 10.47
C ARG A 202 5.32 -13.41 9.25
N ALA A 203 6.22 -12.47 9.52
CA ALA A 203 7.06 -11.88 8.48
C ALA A 203 7.89 -12.94 7.73
N HIS A 204 7.68 -13.06 6.42
CA HIS A 204 8.59 -13.76 5.52
C HIS A 204 9.61 -12.75 5.03
N VAL A 205 10.82 -12.80 5.58
CA VAL A 205 11.90 -11.88 5.23
C VAL A 205 12.68 -12.43 4.05
N LEU A 206 12.63 -11.74 2.94
CA LEU A 206 13.21 -12.13 1.66
C LEU A 206 14.36 -11.17 1.32
N PRO A 207 15.63 -11.53 1.66
CA PRO A 207 16.77 -10.71 1.27
C PRO A 207 16.99 -10.78 -0.24
N ILE A 208 17.31 -9.65 -0.84
CA ILE A 208 17.69 -9.55 -2.25
C ILE A 208 19.04 -8.82 -2.36
N PRO A 209 19.84 -9.05 -3.40
CA PRO A 209 20.96 -8.16 -3.70
C PRO A 209 20.46 -6.73 -3.86
N GLU A 210 21.16 -5.75 -3.29
CA GLU A 210 20.79 -4.34 -3.48
C GLU A 210 20.68 -4.05 -4.98
N LYS A 211 19.56 -3.52 -5.40
CA LYS A 211 19.29 -3.17 -6.80
C LYS A 211 18.46 -1.91 -6.94
N GLU A 212 18.67 -1.22 -8.04
CA GLU A 212 17.87 -0.07 -8.41
C GLU A 212 16.62 -0.51 -9.16
N ILE A 213 15.47 -0.12 -8.66
CA ILE A 213 14.17 -0.45 -9.24
C ILE A 213 13.24 0.78 -9.24
N ILE A 214 12.30 0.80 -10.16
CA ILE A 214 11.20 1.78 -10.21
C ILE A 214 9.89 1.12 -9.76
N TRP A 215 9.75 -0.18 -10.01
CA TRP A 215 8.61 -0.99 -9.59
C TRP A 215 9.07 -2.43 -9.35
N LEU A 216 8.24 -3.16 -8.61
CA LEU A 216 8.30 -4.61 -8.55
C LEU A 216 6.89 -5.20 -8.74
N GLU A 217 6.85 -6.49 -9.11
CA GLU A 217 5.61 -7.25 -9.28
C GLU A 217 5.70 -8.58 -8.54
N LEU A 218 4.76 -8.83 -7.64
CA LEU A 218 4.55 -10.12 -7.00
C LEU A 218 3.64 -10.96 -7.89
N CYS A 219 4.14 -12.07 -8.42
CA CYS A 219 3.44 -12.89 -9.41
C CYS A 219 3.81 -14.38 -9.27
N ASN A 220 3.31 -15.23 -10.18
CA ASN A 220 3.54 -16.68 -10.18
C ASN A 220 3.32 -17.29 -8.79
N LEU A 221 2.13 -17.09 -8.27
CA LEU A 221 1.75 -17.42 -6.89
C LEU A 221 1.32 -18.88 -6.81
N ILE A 222 2.21 -19.77 -6.36
CA ILE A 222 1.92 -21.19 -6.23
C ILE A 222 1.29 -21.46 -4.87
N LYS A 223 0.00 -21.69 -4.85
CA LYS A 223 -0.74 -22.04 -3.62
C LYS A 223 -0.44 -23.46 -3.16
N ALA A 224 -0.53 -23.70 -1.86
CA ALA A 224 -0.39 -25.02 -1.28
C ALA A 224 -1.61 -25.92 -1.60
N GLU A 225 -1.40 -27.23 -1.51
CA GLU A 225 -2.49 -28.19 -1.48
C GLU A 225 -3.20 -28.10 -0.12
N ASP A 226 -4.29 -27.33 -0.07
CA ASP A 226 -5.11 -27.09 1.12
C ASP A 226 -6.57 -27.08 0.70
N PRO A 227 -7.50 -27.54 1.56
CA PRO A 227 -8.95 -27.48 1.27
C PRO A 227 -9.46 -26.08 0.95
N SER A 228 -8.82 -25.03 1.50
CA SER A 228 -9.17 -23.65 1.20
C SER A 228 -8.54 -23.20 -0.13
N PRO A 229 -9.29 -22.56 -1.02
CA PRO A 229 -8.75 -21.96 -2.24
C PRO A 229 -8.32 -20.49 -2.11
N PHE A 230 -8.30 -19.91 -0.89
CA PHE A 230 -8.22 -18.45 -0.67
C PHE A 230 -6.90 -17.99 -0.02
N PRO A 231 -5.76 -18.01 -0.70
CA PRO A 231 -4.59 -17.30 -0.20
C PRO A 231 -4.78 -15.79 -0.37
N ALA A 232 -4.20 -15.00 0.53
CA ALA A 232 -4.24 -13.54 0.48
C ALA A 232 -2.98 -12.92 1.06
N LEU A 233 -2.66 -11.70 0.63
CA LEU A 233 -1.54 -10.89 1.11
C LEU A 233 -2.06 -9.79 2.04
N SER A 234 -1.68 -9.83 3.31
CA SER A 234 -2.01 -8.77 4.26
C SER A 234 -1.09 -7.57 4.06
N GLN A 235 0.23 -7.79 3.82
CA GLN A 235 1.17 -6.69 3.67
C GLN A 235 2.38 -7.10 2.85
N ILE A 236 2.87 -6.18 2.01
CA ILE A 236 4.20 -6.20 1.41
C ILE A 236 4.99 -4.99 1.90
N GLU A 237 6.23 -5.22 2.33
CA GLU A 237 7.17 -4.17 2.67
C GLU A 237 8.39 -4.29 1.78
N VAL A 238 8.94 -3.16 1.38
CA VAL A 238 10.18 -3.09 0.59
C VAL A 238 11.14 -2.16 1.30
N TYR A 239 12.22 -2.69 1.79
CA TYR A 239 13.21 -1.92 2.52
C TYR A 239 14.35 -1.49 1.63
N GLY A 240 14.76 -0.25 1.85
CA GLY A 240 15.80 0.38 1.08
C GLY A 240 15.84 1.89 1.30
N ARG A 241 16.33 2.60 0.32
CA ARG A 241 16.47 4.06 0.33
C ARG A 241 16.20 4.66 -1.06
N VAL A 242 15.88 5.93 -1.09
CA VAL A 242 15.83 6.67 -2.37
C VAL A 242 17.26 6.87 -2.87
N LYS A 243 17.45 6.66 -4.17
CA LYS A 243 18.73 6.94 -4.82
C LYS A 243 18.94 8.46 -4.89
N ARG A 244 20.14 8.92 -4.56
CA ARG A 244 20.61 10.29 -4.77
C ARG A 244 20.94 10.56 -6.24
#